data_26112565035d97a160001a1ce7e73eb4
#
_entry.id   26112565035d97a160001a1ce7e73eb4
#
_cell.length_a   1.000
_cell.length_b   1.000
_cell.length_c   1.000
_cell.angle_alpha   90.00
_cell.angle_beta   90.00
_cell.angle_gamma   90.00
#
_symmetry.space_group_name_H-M   'P 1'
#
loop_
_entity.id
_entity.type
_entity.pdbx_description
1 polymer ?
#
loop_
_entity_poly.entity_id
_entity_poly.type
_entity_poly.pdbx_seq_one_letter_code
_entity_poly.pdbx_strand_id
1 'polypeptide(L)'
;MLKITALSAGKLTGSIYDAPEINDILPMHTHGEEDVHITIVARGSFKAYGDGWEMVAKAGDVIDWKVGQRHELVALEPNSRFVNIVKG
;
A
#
# COMPACT_ATOMS: atom_id res chain seq x y z
N MET A 1 4.33 -9.66 -11.30
CA MET A 1 4.55 -8.20 -11.39
C MET A 1 3.33 -7.46 -10.88
N LEU A 2 3.55 -6.46 -10.05
CA LEU A 2 2.49 -5.66 -9.47
C LEU A 2 1.69 -4.94 -10.55
N LYS A 3 0.37 -5.04 -10.48
CA LYS A 3 -0.53 -4.31 -11.39
C LYS A 3 -1.19 -3.18 -10.63
N ILE A 4 -1.28 -2.03 -11.26
CA ILE A 4 -1.82 -0.82 -10.64
C ILE A 4 -3.02 -0.34 -11.41
N THR A 5 -4.14 -0.14 -10.70
CA THR A 5 -5.36 0.43 -11.28
C THR A 5 -5.71 1.71 -10.54
N ALA A 6 -5.78 2.81 -11.26
CA ALA A 6 -6.14 4.10 -10.67
C ALA A 6 -7.64 4.17 -10.38
N LEU A 7 -8.00 4.87 -9.31
CA LEU A 7 -9.39 5.15 -8.98
C LEU A 7 -9.52 6.58 -8.46
N SER A 8 -10.72 7.13 -8.59
CA SER A 8 -11.02 8.45 -8.06
C SER A 8 -12.48 8.54 -7.65
N ALA A 9 -12.75 9.30 -6.59
CA ALA A 9 -14.10 9.53 -6.09
C ALA A 9 -14.14 10.92 -5.47
N GLY A 10 -14.72 11.88 -6.21
CA GLY A 10 -14.74 13.28 -5.77
C GLY A 10 -13.32 13.83 -5.66
N LYS A 11 -12.96 14.27 -4.45
CA LYS A 11 -11.61 14.80 -4.16
C LYS A 11 -10.63 13.73 -3.72
N LEU A 12 -11.08 12.48 -3.60
CA LEU A 12 -10.21 11.38 -3.22
C LEU A 12 -9.62 10.74 -4.47
N THR A 13 -8.35 10.42 -4.41
CA THR A 13 -7.67 9.65 -5.44
C THR A 13 -7.05 8.43 -4.80
N GLY A 14 -6.84 7.41 -5.58
CA GLY A 14 -6.23 6.21 -5.07
C GLY A 14 -5.78 5.27 -6.16
N SER A 15 -5.27 4.14 -5.71
CA SER A 15 -4.79 3.08 -6.59
C SER A 15 -5.06 1.73 -5.97
N ILE A 16 -5.47 0.79 -6.81
CA ILE A 16 -5.57 -0.61 -6.43
C ILE A 16 -4.30 -1.30 -6.91
N TYR A 17 -3.62 -1.99 -5.99
CA TYR A 17 -2.41 -2.72 -6.29
C TYR A 17 -2.69 -4.21 -6.18
N ASP A 18 -2.57 -4.91 -7.29
CA ASP A 18 -2.73 -6.36 -7.36
C ASP A 18 -1.37 -7.01 -7.50
N ALA A 19 -1.05 -7.90 -6.58
CA ALA A 19 0.19 -8.68 -6.56
C ALA A 19 -0.15 -10.15 -6.84
N PRO A 20 -0.06 -10.58 -8.11
CA PRO A 20 -0.39 -11.97 -8.46
C PRO A 20 0.56 -12.99 -7.87
N GLU A 21 1.79 -12.60 -7.59
CA GLU A 21 2.84 -13.51 -7.14
C GLU A 21 3.44 -13.11 -5.80
N ILE A 22 3.87 -14.12 -5.03
CA ILE A 22 4.67 -13.90 -3.83
C ILE A 22 5.91 -13.07 -4.22
N ASN A 23 6.31 -12.16 -3.35
CA ASN A 23 7.44 -11.26 -3.52
C ASN A 23 7.24 -10.15 -4.55
N ASP A 24 6.05 -10.02 -5.14
CA ASP A 24 5.74 -8.81 -5.89
C ASP A 24 5.88 -7.62 -4.95
N ILE A 25 6.51 -6.57 -5.44
CA ILE A 25 6.99 -5.49 -4.59
C ILE A 25 6.52 -4.12 -5.10
N LEU A 26 6.06 -3.28 -4.16
CA LEU A 26 5.98 -1.84 -4.36
C LEU A 26 7.24 -1.25 -3.75
N PRO A 27 8.18 -0.74 -4.57
CA PRO A 27 9.49 -0.32 -4.09
C PRO A 27 9.44 0.80 -3.06
N MET A 28 10.51 0.94 -2.30
CA MET A 28 10.67 2.00 -1.30
C MET A 28 10.33 3.37 -1.88
N HIS A 29 9.43 4.07 -1.24
CA HIS A 29 9.00 5.40 -1.66
C HIS A 29 8.51 6.19 -0.44
N THR A 30 8.31 7.47 -0.65
CA THR A 30 7.70 8.32 0.36
C THR A 30 6.65 9.20 -0.31
N HIS A 31 5.66 9.61 0.46
CA HIS A 31 4.65 10.55 0.02
C HIS A 31 4.97 11.91 0.59
N GLY A 32 4.77 12.95 -0.21
CA GLY A 32 5.09 14.32 0.18
C GLY A 32 4.03 14.92 1.09
N GLU A 33 3.23 15.82 0.54
CA GLU A 33 2.36 16.72 1.30
C GLU A 33 0.89 16.30 1.32
N GLU A 34 0.59 15.03 1.08
CA GLU A 34 -0.78 14.54 1.18
C GLU A 34 -1.25 14.61 2.63
N ASP A 35 -2.44 15.18 2.82
CA ASP A 35 -3.04 15.31 4.14
C ASP A 35 -3.39 13.94 4.73
N VAL A 36 -3.82 13.02 3.88
CA VAL A 36 -4.20 11.66 4.27
C VAL A 36 -3.63 10.69 3.26
N HIS A 37 -2.94 9.67 3.75
CA HIS A 37 -2.53 8.55 2.93
C HIS A 37 -2.71 7.27 3.75
N ILE A 38 -3.64 6.43 3.32
CA ILE A 38 -3.90 5.15 3.98
C ILE A 38 -3.79 4.00 2.98
N THR A 39 -3.33 2.86 3.49
CA THR A 39 -3.30 1.60 2.77
C THR A 39 -4.25 0.62 3.46
N ILE A 40 -5.12 0.00 2.67
CA ILE A 40 -6.06 -1.01 3.15
C ILE A 40 -5.72 -2.32 2.46
N VAL A 41 -5.42 -3.35 3.22
CA VAL A 41 -5.20 -4.68 2.64
C VAL A 41 -6.56 -5.32 2.40
N ALA A 42 -6.87 -5.57 1.13
CA ALA A 42 -8.16 -6.11 0.73
C ALA A 42 -8.15 -7.64 0.62
N ARG A 43 -6.99 -8.24 0.35
CA ARG A 43 -6.85 -9.69 0.16
C ARG A 43 -5.41 -10.10 0.37
N GLY A 44 -5.20 -11.27 0.98
CA GLY A 44 -3.86 -11.78 1.21
C GLY A 44 -3.12 -11.07 2.31
N SER A 45 -1.81 -10.94 2.16
CA SER A 45 -0.98 -10.29 3.17
C SER A 45 0.26 -9.67 2.54
N PHE A 46 0.77 -8.63 3.21
CA PHE A 46 1.96 -7.91 2.81
C PHE A 46 2.86 -7.67 4.01
N LYS A 47 4.16 -7.68 3.76
CA LYS A 47 5.12 -7.14 4.70
C LYS A 47 5.37 -5.69 4.31
N ALA A 48 5.13 -4.78 5.23
CA ALA A 48 5.44 -3.37 5.06
C ALA A 48 6.66 -3.04 5.91
N TYR A 49 7.61 -2.31 5.37
CA TYR A 49 8.80 -1.95 6.12
C TYR A 49 9.41 -0.64 5.62
N GLY A 50 10.23 -0.06 6.45
CA GLY A 50 10.97 1.15 6.18
C GLY A 50 12.23 1.19 7.02
N ASP A 51 12.73 2.40 7.28
CA ASP A 51 13.96 2.58 8.04
C ASP A 51 13.72 2.21 9.52
N GLY A 52 14.24 1.06 9.92
CA GLY A 52 14.20 0.63 11.33
C GLY A 52 12.89 0.03 11.82
N TRP A 53 11.96 -0.30 10.93
CA TRP A 53 10.68 -0.91 11.32
C TRP A 53 10.15 -1.86 10.25
N GLU A 54 9.34 -2.80 10.69
CA GLU A 54 8.58 -3.67 9.79
C GLU A 54 7.31 -4.16 10.45
N MET A 55 6.31 -4.50 9.64
CA MET A 55 5.06 -5.06 10.10
C MET A 55 4.47 -5.98 9.04
N VAL A 56 3.57 -6.88 9.45
CA VAL A 56 2.77 -7.69 8.55
C VAL A 56 1.34 -7.16 8.57
N ALA A 57 0.79 -6.87 7.41
CA ALA A 57 -0.58 -6.44 7.24
C ALA A 57 -1.36 -7.52 6.49
N LYS A 58 -2.54 -7.86 6.99
CA LYS A 58 -3.42 -8.89 6.44
C LYS A 58 -4.73 -8.26 5.99
N ALA A 59 -5.50 -9.01 5.22
CA ALA A 59 -6.82 -8.57 4.75
C ALA A 59 -7.64 -7.98 5.90
N GLY A 60 -8.13 -6.77 5.71
CA GLY A 60 -8.87 -6.00 6.72
C GLY A 60 -8.03 -5.01 7.51
N ASP A 61 -6.70 -5.10 7.44
CA ASP A 61 -5.83 -4.15 8.13
C ASP A 61 -5.74 -2.84 7.36
N VAL A 62 -5.66 -1.74 8.10
CA VAL A 62 -5.50 -0.39 7.58
C VAL A 62 -4.22 0.21 8.14
N ILE A 63 -3.39 0.74 7.25
CA ILE A 63 -2.16 1.44 7.65
C ILE A 63 -2.34 2.93 7.35
N ASP A 64 -2.16 3.74 8.38
CA ASP A 64 -2.20 5.20 8.28
C ASP A 64 -0.76 5.70 8.23
N TRP A 65 -0.33 6.16 7.06
CA TRP A 65 1.04 6.60 6.85
C TRP A 65 1.24 8.05 7.28
N LYS A 66 2.39 8.31 7.87
CA LYS A 66 2.79 9.67 8.23
C LYS A 66 3.48 10.34 7.04
N VAL A 67 3.32 11.64 6.92
CA VAL A 67 4.01 12.43 5.89
C VAL A 67 5.52 12.20 5.97
N GLY A 68 6.13 11.93 4.83
CA GLY A 68 7.57 11.69 4.75
C GLY A 68 8.04 10.32 5.20
N GLN A 69 7.13 9.47 5.67
CA GLN A 69 7.49 8.11 6.09
C GLN A 69 7.81 7.25 4.88
N ARG A 70 9.06 6.83 4.78
CA ARG A 70 9.49 5.93 3.70
C ARG A 70 8.99 4.52 3.99
N HIS A 71 8.47 3.85 2.97
CA HIS A 71 7.95 2.50 3.14
C HIS A 71 8.02 1.70 1.83
N GLU A 72 8.01 0.40 2.00
CA GLU A 72 8.00 -0.56 0.91
C GLU A 72 7.05 -1.69 1.30
N LEU A 73 6.33 -2.25 0.33
CA LEU A 73 5.43 -3.36 0.56
C LEU A 73 5.81 -4.54 -0.32
N VAL A 74 5.82 -5.73 0.27
CA VAL A 74 6.13 -6.98 -0.42
C VAL A 74 5.01 -7.98 -0.17
N ALA A 75 4.50 -8.58 -1.23
CA ALA A 75 3.46 -9.59 -1.12
C ALA A 75 4.00 -10.86 -0.46
N LEU A 76 3.30 -11.35 0.55
CA LEU A 76 3.64 -12.58 1.27
C LEU A 76 2.85 -13.78 0.75
N GLU A 77 1.77 -13.53 0.01
CA GLU A 77 0.91 -14.55 -0.57
C GLU A 77 0.61 -14.21 -2.02
N PRO A 78 0.35 -15.21 -2.88
CA PRO A 78 -0.09 -14.93 -4.24
C PRO A 78 -1.49 -14.30 -4.23
N ASN A 79 -1.80 -13.57 -5.27
CA ASN A 79 -3.10 -12.90 -5.45
C ASN A 79 -3.49 -11.98 -4.29
N SER A 80 -2.50 -11.27 -3.74
CA SER A 80 -2.74 -10.28 -2.71
C SER A 80 -3.13 -8.93 -3.33
N ARG A 81 -3.92 -8.17 -2.58
CA ARG A 81 -4.37 -6.84 -3.04
C ARG A 81 -4.36 -5.85 -1.89
N PHE A 82 -3.85 -4.66 -2.16
CA PHE A 82 -4.06 -3.53 -1.26
C PHE A 82 -4.55 -2.31 -2.04
N VAL A 83 -5.21 -1.41 -1.35
CA VAL A 83 -5.75 -0.17 -1.90
C VAL A 83 -5.13 1.00 -1.17
N ASN A 84 -4.56 1.94 -1.92
CA ASN A 84 -4.10 3.21 -1.37
C ASN A 84 -5.14 4.28 -1.64
N ILE A 85 -5.42 5.09 -0.62
CA ILE A 85 -6.32 6.23 -0.73
C ILE A 85 -5.55 7.45 -0.27
N VAL A 86 -5.59 8.47 -1.10
CA VAL A 86 -4.87 9.73 -0.88
C VAL A 86 -5.85 10.88 -0.97
N LYS A 87 -5.76 11.80 -0.03
CA LYS A 87 -6.48 13.06 -0.05
C LYS A 87 -5.46 14.19 0.11
N GLY A 88 -5.35 14.96 -0.92
CA GLY A 88 -4.43 16.10 -0.93
C GLY A 88 -5.14 17.41 -1.11
#